data_23b962ba93686f88359ba4606c990675
#
_entry.id   23b962ba93686f88359ba4606c990675
#
_cell.length_a   1.000
_cell.length_b   1.000
_cell.length_c   1.000
_cell.angle_alpha   90.00
_cell.angle_beta   90.00
_cell.angle_gamma   90.00
#
_symmetry.space_group_name_H-M   'P 1'
#
loop_
_entity.id
_entity.type
_entity.pdbx_description
1 polymer ?
#
loop_
_entity_poly.entity_id
_entity_poly.type
_entity_poly.pdbx_seq_one_letter_code
_entity_poly.pdbx_strand_id
1 'polypeptide(L)'
;VFIDTETTGVILKCDTIGSLEAITEMLRRQQIPIAKADIGPVTRRDVMQAKAIKDKDRHLGVILAFNVKVFDDAKIECDESHIRVFEDKVIYSLIDTYSQWVDDDKSDLENSIFKEFTPISKFTFLKGYTFRNNNPAVFGIRVDVGILRQKISFTNKTGKKIGNIHSLEADGKTVKEVKTGEEVACSVQNVTIGRQVNEEDVFYTLPSPSEAKQLLKKYAHKLSSEELQTLNEIVRIQRETNPVYGY
;
A
#
# COMPACT_ATOMS: atom_id res chain seq x y z
N VAL A 1 34.21 25.61 -5.51
CA VAL A 1 33.80 24.29 -4.98
C VAL A 1 33.09 23.57 -6.10
N PHE A 2 33.65 22.46 -6.58
CA PHE A 2 32.98 21.58 -7.56
C PHE A 2 32.04 20.67 -6.76
N ILE A 3 30.75 20.91 -6.88
CA ILE A 3 29.72 19.98 -6.38
C ILE A 3 29.32 19.14 -7.58
N ASP A 4 29.54 17.82 -7.49
CA ASP A 4 29.04 16.89 -8.49
C ASP A 4 27.50 16.92 -8.45
N THR A 5 26.90 17.38 -9.54
CA THR A 5 25.45 17.44 -9.70
C THR A 5 24.99 16.39 -10.69
N GLU A 6 23.88 15.75 -10.39
CA GLU A 6 23.26 14.77 -11.26
C GLU A 6 22.08 15.39 -12.03
N THR A 7 21.68 14.75 -13.12
CA THR A 7 20.52 15.20 -13.91
C THR A 7 19.19 15.08 -13.14
N THR A 8 19.15 14.24 -12.10
CA THR A 8 17.98 14.02 -11.25
C THR A 8 18.44 13.97 -9.80
N GLY A 9 17.88 14.80 -8.94
CA GLY A 9 18.28 14.93 -7.55
C GLY A 9 17.55 16.08 -6.86
N VAL A 10 17.74 16.25 -5.57
CA VAL A 10 17.17 17.36 -4.81
C VAL A 10 17.83 18.70 -5.21
N ILE A 11 17.09 19.80 -5.04
CA ILE A 11 17.65 21.16 -5.16
C ILE A 11 18.01 21.64 -3.77
N LEU A 12 19.27 22.00 -3.57
CA LEU A 12 19.79 22.52 -2.30
C LEU A 12 20.05 24.01 -2.39
N LYS A 13 19.50 24.78 -1.46
CA LYS A 13 19.73 26.22 -1.30
C LYS A 13 20.22 26.49 0.12
N CYS A 14 21.36 27.18 0.24
CA CYS A 14 22.00 27.49 1.51
C CYS A 14 22.34 28.96 1.66
N ASP A 15 22.56 29.38 2.89
CA ASP A 15 23.00 30.76 3.23
C ASP A 15 24.49 30.97 2.98
N THR A 16 25.34 29.94 3.13
CA THR A 16 26.79 30.05 3.01
C THR A 16 27.41 28.87 2.30
N ILE A 17 28.66 29.04 1.81
CA ILE A 17 29.44 27.94 1.20
C ILE A 17 29.69 26.82 2.18
N GLY A 18 30.01 27.12 3.44
CA GLY A 18 30.30 26.11 4.44
C GLY A 18 29.08 25.23 4.77
N SER A 19 27.87 25.84 4.87
CA SER A 19 26.62 25.08 5.00
C SER A 19 26.35 24.21 3.79
N LEU A 20 26.58 24.75 2.59
CA LEU A 20 26.40 24.03 1.32
C LEU A 20 27.28 22.78 1.24
N GLU A 21 28.59 22.92 1.57
CA GLU A 21 29.55 21.81 1.59
C GLU A 21 29.14 20.75 2.62
N ALA A 22 28.81 21.16 3.85
CA ALA A 22 28.43 20.25 4.92
C ALA A 22 27.17 19.43 4.56
N ILE A 23 26.12 20.09 4.06
CA ILE A 23 24.88 19.44 3.68
C ILE A 23 25.09 18.53 2.46
N THR A 24 25.85 18.98 1.46
CA THR A 24 26.19 18.17 0.28
C THR A 24 26.88 16.88 0.68
N GLU A 25 27.87 16.94 1.58
CA GLU A 25 28.56 15.73 2.06
C GLU A 25 27.63 14.77 2.83
N MET A 26 26.70 15.31 3.63
CA MET A 26 25.74 14.49 4.35
C MET A 26 24.74 13.82 3.41
N LEU A 27 24.19 14.53 2.42
CA LEU A 27 23.29 13.99 1.41
C LEU A 27 23.99 12.87 0.60
N ARG A 28 25.26 13.10 0.23
CA ARG A 28 26.08 12.11 -0.47
C ARG A 28 26.28 10.83 0.36
N ARG A 29 26.54 10.94 1.65
CA ARG A 29 26.67 9.77 2.57
C ARG A 29 25.35 8.97 2.66
N GLN A 30 24.22 9.64 2.55
CA GLN A 30 22.90 9.01 2.52
C GLN A 30 22.46 8.57 1.11
N GLN A 31 23.35 8.71 0.11
CA GLN A 31 23.07 8.38 -1.30
C GLN A 31 21.89 9.16 -1.88
N ILE A 32 21.67 10.39 -1.40
CA ILE A 32 20.65 11.30 -1.93
C ILE A 32 21.30 12.14 -3.03
N PRO A 33 20.92 11.99 -4.30
CA PRO A 33 21.50 12.73 -5.40
C PRO A 33 21.08 14.21 -5.36
N ILE A 34 21.98 15.09 -5.82
CA ILE A 34 21.79 16.53 -5.85
C ILE A 34 21.80 16.99 -7.31
N ALA A 35 20.70 17.55 -7.78
CA ALA A 35 20.60 18.11 -9.13
C ALA A 35 21.14 19.55 -9.21
N LYS A 36 21.01 20.28 -8.12
CA LYS A 36 21.52 21.65 -8.03
C LYS A 36 21.83 21.99 -6.57
N ALA A 37 22.98 22.63 -6.35
CA ALA A 37 23.35 23.19 -5.06
C ALA A 37 23.82 24.64 -5.28
N ASP A 38 23.20 25.61 -4.58
CA ASP A 38 23.44 27.04 -4.83
C ASP A 38 23.23 27.84 -3.53
N ILE A 39 23.80 29.06 -3.49
CA ILE A 39 23.68 29.97 -2.35
C ILE A 39 22.61 31.01 -2.66
N GLY A 40 21.87 31.40 -1.63
CA GLY A 40 20.83 32.41 -1.67
C GLY A 40 19.42 31.89 -1.60
N PRO A 41 18.42 32.77 -1.73
CA PRO A 41 17.02 32.41 -1.55
C PRO A 41 16.51 31.43 -2.59
N VAL A 42 15.43 30.72 -2.26
CA VAL A 42 14.69 29.92 -3.23
C VAL A 42 13.92 30.85 -4.18
N THR A 43 14.10 30.63 -5.47
CA THR A 43 13.48 31.41 -6.55
C THR A 43 12.47 30.55 -7.31
N ARG A 44 11.59 31.22 -8.07
CA ARG A 44 10.65 30.55 -8.98
C ARG A 44 11.35 29.61 -9.97
N ARG A 45 12.55 29.95 -10.42
CA ARG A 45 13.37 29.12 -11.34
C ARG A 45 13.75 27.78 -10.67
N ASP A 46 14.06 27.78 -9.36
CA ASP A 46 14.40 26.58 -8.61
C ASP A 46 13.17 25.67 -8.50
N VAL A 47 11.99 26.25 -8.30
CA VAL A 47 10.73 25.50 -8.24
C VAL A 47 10.41 24.85 -9.59
N MET A 48 10.57 25.57 -10.70
CA MET A 48 10.36 25.03 -12.05
C MET A 48 11.32 23.86 -12.35
N GLN A 49 12.55 23.96 -11.89
CA GLN A 49 13.52 22.86 -12.01
C GLN A 49 13.12 21.65 -11.14
N ALA A 50 12.70 21.88 -9.91
CA ALA A 50 12.19 20.82 -9.03
C ALA A 50 10.97 20.11 -9.64
N LYS A 51 10.07 20.86 -10.29
CA LYS A 51 8.92 20.32 -11.01
C LYS A 51 9.33 19.34 -12.11
N ALA A 52 10.29 19.71 -12.94
CA ALA A 52 10.79 18.85 -14.01
C ALA A 52 11.47 17.57 -13.47
N ILE A 53 12.05 17.63 -12.27
CA ILE A 53 12.62 16.47 -11.58
C ILE A 53 11.49 15.60 -10.98
N LYS A 54 10.48 16.22 -10.38
CA LYS A 54 9.32 15.54 -9.76
C LYS A 54 8.57 14.64 -10.74
N ASP A 55 8.47 15.06 -12.01
CA ASP A 55 7.85 14.26 -13.07
C ASP A 55 8.59 12.94 -13.32
N LYS A 56 9.87 12.85 -12.96
CA LYS A 56 10.70 11.64 -13.07
C LYS A 56 10.77 10.88 -11.75
N ASP A 57 10.98 11.60 -10.66
CA ASP A 57 11.04 11.06 -9.30
C ASP A 57 10.46 12.08 -8.31
N ARG A 58 9.31 11.71 -7.71
CA ARG A 58 8.57 12.59 -6.80
C ARG A 58 9.33 12.90 -5.51
N HIS A 59 10.22 12.01 -5.06
CA HIS A 59 10.98 12.20 -3.84
C HIS A 59 12.20 13.10 -4.05
N LEU A 60 12.72 13.17 -5.27
CA LEU A 60 13.85 14.02 -5.64
C LEU A 60 13.41 15.40 -6.14
N GLY A 61 12.17 15.53 -6.63
CA GLY A 61 11.60 16.81 -7.08
C GLY A 61 11.20 17.73 -5.92
N VAL A 62 12.12 18.00 -5.01
CA VAL A 62 11.95 18.84 -3.81
C VAL A 62 13.07 19.85 -3.66
N ILE A 63 12.86 20.83 -2.78
CA ILE A 63 13.87 21.86 -2.47
C ILE A 63 14.22 21.76 -0.98
N LEU A 64 15.51 21.67 -0.68
CA LEU A 64 16.06 21.75 0.66
C LEU A 64 16.61 23.17 0.87
N ALA A 65 15.99 23.96 1.72
CA ALA A 65 16.30 25.36 1.98
C ALA A 65 16.88 25.52 3.39
N PHE A 66 18.21 25.62 3.46
CA PHE A 66 18.91 25.79 4.74
C PHE A 66 19.15 27.26 5.04
N ASN A 67 18.48 27.79 6.08
CA ASN A 67 18.61 29.17 6.58
C ASN A 67 18.48 30.25 5.48
N VAL A 68 17.67 30.02 4.48
CA VAL A 68 17.38 30.96 3.39
C VAL A 68 15.88 31.22 3.30
N LYS A 69 15.54 32.36 2.68
CA LYS A 69 14.13 32.71 2.42
C LYS A 69 13.64 32.06 1.11
N VAL A 70 12.35 31.74 1.10
CA VAL A 70 11.63 31.42 -0.13
C VAL A 70 10.94 32.70 -0.61
N PHE A 71 11.19 33.14 -1.83
CA PHE A 71 10.52 34.31 -2.39
C PHE A 71 9.02 34.06 -2.58
N ASP A 72 8.23 35.12 -2.56
CA ASP A 72 6.76 34.99 -2.62
C ASP A 72 6.28 34.45 -3.97
N ASP A 73 6.92 34.81 -5.06
CA ASP A 73 6.67 34.22 -6.39
C ASP A 73 7.04 32.73 -6.44
N ALA A 74 8.08 32.30 -5.72
CA ALA A 74 8.45 30.91 -5.59
C ALA A 74 7.42 30.12 -4.73
N LYS A 75 6.89 30.72 -3.65
CA LYS A 75 5.83 30.09 -2.84
C LYS A 75 4.58 29.83 -3.65
N ILE A 76 4.13 30.83 -4.43
CA ILE A 76 2.96 30.68 -5.32
C ILE A 76 3.19 29.51 -6.29
N GLU A 77 4.35 29.47 -6.95
CA GLU A 77 4.69 28.39 -7.88
C GLU A 77 4.78 27.01 -7.17
N CYS A 78 5.28 26.96 -5.92
CA CYS A 78 5.31 25.73 -5.12
C CYS A 78 3.89 25.19 -4.88
N ASP A 79 2.95 26.06 -4.53
CA ASP A 79 1.56 25.68 -4.28
C ASP A 79 0.88 25.19 -5.57
N GLU A 80 1.04 25.91 -6.69
CA GLU A 80 0.48 25.53 -7.99
C GLU A 80 1.06 24.22 -8.54
N SER A 81 2.37 24.02 -8.36
CA SER A 81 3.09 22.83 -8.87
C SER A 81 3.17 21.70 -7.83
N HIS A 82 2.65 21.91 -6.62
CA HIS A 82 2.73 20.97 -5.48
C HIS A 82 4.19 20.52 -5.22
N ILE A 83 5.14 21.48 -5.25
CA ILE A 83 6.53 21.24 -4.91
C ILE A 83 6.73 21.46 -3.41
N ARG A 84 7.32 20.47 -2.75
CA ARG A 84 7.62 20.56 -1.33
C ARG A 84 8.97 21.26 -1.13
N VAL A 85 8.97 22.24 -0.23
CA VAL A 85 10.18 22.91 0.26
C VAL A 85 10.35 22.52 1.72
N PHE A 86 11.53 22.02 2.07
CA PHE A 86 11.94 21.75 3.45
C PHE A 86 12.81 22.90 3.89
N GLU A 87 12.37 23.64 4.90
CA GLU A 87 13.06 24.80 5.44
C GLU A 87 13.52 24.53 6.87
N ASP A 88 14.80 24.70 7.14
CA ASP A 88 15.33 24.59 8.51
C ASP A 88 16.61 25.44 8.67
N LYS A 89 16.98 25.68 9.93
CA LYS A 89 18.23 26.33 10.34
C LYS A 89 19.21 25.35 11.00
N VAL A 90 18.80 24.09 11.16
CA VAL A 90 19.61 23.02 11.71
C VAL A 90 19.81 21.96 10.65
N ILE A 91 21.08 21.70 10.31
CA ILE A 91 21.43 20.81 9.18
C ILE A 91 20.84 19.40 9.36
N TYR A 92 21.03 18.80 10.52
CA TYR A 92 20.52 17.45 10.80
C TYR A 92 18.99 17.38 10.71
N SER A 93 18.31 18.38 11.29
CA SER A 93 16.85 18.44 11.25
C SER A 93 16.31 18.57 9.83
N LEU A 94 16.95 19.35 8.97
CA LEU A 94 16.57 19.50 7.57
C LEU A 94 16.61 18.16 6.82
N ILE A 95 17.70 17.41 7.00
CA ILE A 95 17.91 16.13 6.32
C ILE A 95 16.99 15.07 6.90
N ASP A 96 16.86 15.01 8.22
CA ASP A 96 15.99 14.03 8.91
C ASP A 96 14.52 14.24 8.52
N THR A 97 14.05 15.49 8.49
CA THR A 97 12.68 15.81 8.07
C THR A 97 12.39 15.39 6.63
N TYR A 98 13.34 15.62 5.73
CA TYR A 98 13.22 15.16 4.35
C TYR A 98 13.21 13.62 4.26
N SER A 99 14.16 12.95 4.93
CA SER A 99 14.27 11.49 4.92
C SER A 99 13.03 10.83 5.51
N GLN A 100 12.52 11.35 6.64
CA GLN A 100 11.30 10.85 7.26
C GLN A 100 10.10 11.00 6.31
N TRP A 101 9.96 12.14 5.63
CA TRP A 101 8.89 12.32 4.65
C TRP A 101 8.98 11.32 3.49
N VAL A 102 10.18 11.01 3.00
CA VAL A 102 10.38 10.00 1.94
C VAL A 102 9.93 8.63 2.42
N ASP A 103 10.29 8.25 3.64
CA ASP A 103 9.94 6.95 4.22
C ASP A 103 8.43 6.84 4.50
N ASP A 104 7.82 7.89 5.03
CA ASP A 104 6.38 7.97 5.27
C ASP A 104 5.60 7.85 3.96
N ASP A 105 5.99 8.59 2.92
CA ASP A 105 5.34 8.56 1.62
C ASP A 105 5.46 7.21 0.92
N LYS A 106 6.63 6.56 1.00
CA LYS A 106 6.81 5.18 0.51
C LYS A 106 5.92 4.20 1.26
N SER A 107 5.83 4.33 2.58
CA SER A 107 4.99 3.50 3.42
C SER A 107 3.51 3.67 3.09
N ASP A 108 3.05 4.90 2.90
CA ASP A 108 1.67 5.21 2.54
C ASP A 108 1.30 4.64 1.16
N LEU A 109 2.21 4.76 0.19
CA LEU A 109 2.02 4.16 -1.13
C LEU A 109 1.94 2.64 -1.06
N GLU A 110 2.84 2.00 -0.31
CA GLU A 110 2.79 0.56 -0.09
C GLU A 110 1.50 0.11 0.60
N ASN A 111 1.04 0.86 1.60
CA ASN A 111 -0.21 0.59 2.31
C ASN A 111 -1.42 0.74 1.38
N SER A 112 -1.42 1.74 0.50
CA SER A 112 -2.48 1.94 -0.48
C SER A 112 -2.57 0.77 -1.45
N ILE A 113 -1.44 0.34 -2.01
CA ILE A 113 -1.36 -0.82 -2.90
C ILE A 113 -1.79 -2.10 -2.17
N PHE A 114 -1.32 -2.30 -0.93
CA PHE A 114 -1.67 -3.48 -0.13
C PHE A 114 -3.18 -3.58 0.13
N LYS A 115 -3.87 -2.45 0.35
CA LYS A 115 -5.33 -2.41 0.56
C LYS A 115 -6.14 -2.82 -0.68
N GLU A 116 -5.57 -2.72 -1.88
CA GLU A 116 -6.21 -3.12 -3.13
C GLU A 116 -6.18 -4.63 -3.36
N PHE A 117 -5.24 -5.35 -2.72
CA PHE A 117 -5.20 -6.80 -2.83
C PHE A 117 -6.43 -7.46 -2.22
N THR A 118 -6.77 -8.63 -2.75
CA THR A 118 -7.72 -9.55 -2.14
C THR A 118 -7.23 -9.90 -0.73
N PRO A 119 -7.96 -9.54 0.34
CA PRO A 119 -7.56 -9.87 1.70
C PRO A 119 -7.53 -11.38 1.88
N ILE A 120 -6.53 -11.86 2.62
CA ILE A 120 -6.40 -13.28 2.94
C ILE A 120 -7.31 -13.60 4.10
N SER A 121 -8.25 -14.52 3.87
CA SER A 121 -9.21 -14.93 4.89
C SER A 121 -9.56 -16.39 4.75
N LYS A 122 -9.81 -17.01 5.90
CA LYS A 122 -10.37 -18.34 6.08
C LYS A 122 -11.66 -18.21 6.87
N PHE A 123 -12.72 -18.85 6.44
CA PHE A 123 -14.03 -18.78 7.09
C PHE A 123 -14.78 -20.09 6.97
N THR A 124 -15.64 -20.36 7.96
CA THR A 124 -16.38 -21.61 8.09
C THR A 124 -17.88 -21.35 8.02
N PHE A 125 -18.60 -22.18 7.28
CA PHE A 125 -20.06 -22.21 7.28
C PHE A 125 -20.56 -22.80 8.61
N LEU A 126 -21.37 -22.04 9.33
CA LEU A 126 -21.87 -22.44 10.64
C LEU A 126 -23.01 -23.45 10.54
N LYS A 127 -22.96 -24.52 11.33
CA LYS A 127 -23.98 -25.54 11.38
C LYS A 127 -25.32 -24.98 11.89
N GLY A 128 -26.39 -25.29 11.17
CA GLY A 128 -27.74 -24.85 11.53
C GLY A 128 -28.09 -23.42 11.14
N TYR A 129 -27.18 -22.71 10.46
CA TYR A 129 -27.39 -21.34 10.02
C TYR A 129 -27.60 -21.21 8.51
N THR A 130 -28.50 -22.04 7.97
CA THR A 130 -28.96 -21.94 6.59
C THR A 130 -30.23 -21.08 6.54
N PHE A 131 -30.17 -19.91 5.92
CA PHE A 131 -31.31 -18.98 5.82
C PHE A 131 -32.03 -19.10 4.48
N ARG A 132 -31.30 -19.36 3.39
CA ARG A 132 -31.84 -19.54 2.04
C ARG A 132 -30.95 -20.47 1.22
N ASN A 133 -31.53 -21.49 0.61
CA ASN A 133 -30.76 -22.52 -0.07
C ASN A 133 -30.15 -22.09 -1.41
N ASN A 134 -30.81 -21.15 -2.16
CA ASN A 134 -30.35 -20.71 -3.48
C ASN A 134 -30.91 -19.32 -3.85
N ASN A 135 -30.40 -18.70 -4.91
CA ASN A 135 -30.84 -17.49 -5.62
C ASN A 135 -31.16 -16.26 -4.75
N PRO A 136 -30.25 -15.66 -4.02
CA PRO A 136 -28.92 -16.13 -3.65
C PRO A 136 -28.99 -17.15 -2.50
N ALA A 137 -27.99 -18.01 -2.35
CA ALA A 137 -27.80 -18.78 -1.13
C ALA A 137 -27.40 -17.81 0.01
N VAL A 138 -28.02 -17.98 1.20
CA VAL A 138 -27.72 -17.15 2.37
C VAL A 138 -27.49 -18.07 3.57
N PHE A 139 -26.34 -17.96 4.18
CA PHE A 139 -25.92 -18.83 5.28
C PHE A 139 -25.01 -18.09 6.26
N GLY A 140 -25.01 -18.55 7.52
CA GLY A 140 -24.13 -18.02 8.55
C GLY A 140 -22.69 -18.50 8.38
N ILE A 141 -21.77 -17.61 8.53
CA ILE A 141 -20.33 -17.90 8.50
C ILE A 141 -19.64 -17.30 9.72
N ARG A 142 -18.53 -17.90 10.12
CA ARG A 142 -17.56 -17.30 11.04
C ARG A 142 -16.25 -17.09 10.31
N VAL A 143 -15.65 -15.92 10.47
CA VAL A 143 -14.30 -15.63 9.97
C VAL A 143 -13.30 -16.21 10.96
N ASP A 144 -12.53 -17.19 10.54
CA ASP A 144 -11.54 -17.88 11.38
C ASP A 144 -10.18 -17.16 11.34
N VAL A 145 -9.80 -16.59 10.18
CA VAL A 145 -8.54 -15.86 9.98
C VAL A 145 -8.75 -14.68 9.03
N GLY A 146 -8.14 -13.55 9.36
CA GLY A 146 -8.02 -12.37 8.50
C GLY A 146 -9.28 -11.53 8.40
N ILE A 147 -9.48 -10.89 7.26
CA ILE A 147 -10.59 -9.99 6.99
C ILE A 147 -11.32 -10.45 5.74
N LEU A 148 -12.64 -10.63 5.85
CA LEU A 148 -13.50 -10.99 4.74
C LEU A 148 -14.24 -9.75 4.23
N ARG A 149 -14.26 -9.55 2.91
CA ARG A 149 -14.95 -8.42 2.26
C ARG A 149 -15.98 -8.88 1.24
N GLN A 150 -16.90 -7.99 0.91
CA GLN A 150 -17.84 -8.20 -0.18
C GLN A 150 -17.13 -8.24 -1.54
N LYS A 151 -17.77 -8.85 -2.54
CA LYS A 151 -17.33 -8.94 -3.95
C LYS A 151 -16.05 -9.75 -4.17
N ILE A 152 -15.56 -10.45 -3.15
CA ILE A 152 -14.37 -11.29 -3.24
C ILE A 152 -14.75 -12.71 -3.68
N SER A 153 -13.92 -13.27 -4.56
CA SER A 153 -13.97 -14.68 -4.93
C SER A 153 -13.48 -15.57 -3.79
N PHE A 154 -14.08 -16.73 -3.63
CA PHE A 154 -13.64 -17.71 -2.65
C PHE A 154 -13.66 -19.14 -3.20
N THR A 155 -12.91 -20.00 -2.56
CA THR A 155 -12.69 -21.39 -2.92
C THR A 155 -12.95 -22.31 -1.72
N ASN A 156 -13.22 -23.58 -1.98
CA ASN A 156 -13.25 -24.62 -0.98
C ASN A 156 -11.85 -25.24 -0.75
N LYS A 157 -11.76 -26.22 0.14
CA LYS A 157 -10.53 -26.97 0.46
C LYS A 157 -9.91 -27.73 -0.74
N THR A 158 -10.68 -27.98 -1.80
CA THR A 158 -10.19 -28.67 -3.01
C THR A 158 -9.74 -27.71 -4.12
N GLY A 159 -9.66 -26.40 -3.84
CA GLY A 159 -9.24 -25.39 -4.81
C GLY A 159 -10.33 -24.97 -5.81
N LYS A 160 -11.51 -25.58 -5.74
CA LYS A 160 -12.62 -25.24 -6.63
C LYS A 160 -13.20 -23.89 -6.25
N LYS A 161 -13.21 -22.95 -7.20
CA LYS A 161 -13.90 -21.67 -7.03
C LYS A 161 -15.40 -21.92 -6.84
N ILE A 162 -15.96 -21.40 -5.76
CA ILE A 162 -17.38 -21.54 -5.41
C ILE A 162 -18.19 -20.38 -5.97
N GLY A 163 -17.73 -19.15 -5.77
CA GLY A 163 -18.44 -17.97 -6.21
C GLY A 163 -17.81 -16.69 -5.70
N ASN A 164 -18.59 -15.61 -5.74
CA ASN A 164 -18.23 -14.32 -5.15
C ASN A 164 -19.19 -14.00 -4.02
N ILE A 165 -18.67 -13.48 -2.92
CA ILE A 165 -19.48 -12.95 -1.82
C ILE A 165 -20.28 -11.76 -2.35
N HIS A 166 -21.62 -11.85 -2.28
CA HIS A 166 -22.50 -10.78 -2.74
C HIS A 166 -22.71 -9.74 -1.64
N SER A 167 -23.14 -10.15 -0.46
CA SER A 167 -23.30 -9.29 0.73
C SER A 167 -22.89 -10.02 1.99
N LEU A 168 -22.53 -9.23 3.01
CA LEU A 168 -22.27 -9.65 4.38
C LEU A 168 -23.20 -8.84 5.28
N GLU A 169 -23.89 -9.49 6.21
CA GLU A 169 -24.86 -8.84 7.09
C GLU A 169 -24.64 -9.27 8.55
N ALA A 170 -24.41 -8.28 9.42
CA ALA A 170 -24.35 -8.42 10.86
C ALA A 170 -25.53 -7.69 11.50
N ASP A 171 -26.28 -8.35 12.39
CA ASP A 171 -27.43 -7.77 13.10
C ASP A 171 -28.45 -7.07 12.18
N GLY A 172 -28.69 -7.66 11.00
CA GLY A 172 -29.64 -7.11 9.99
C GLY A 172 -29.13 -5.90 9.24
N LYS A 173 -27.84 -5.56 9.35
CA LYS A 173 -27.22 -4.45 8.60
C LYS A 173 -26.12 -4.97 7.71
N THR A 174 -26.07 -4.45 6.49
CA THR A 174 -24.98 -4.75 5.55
C THR A 174 -23.68 -4.15 6.05
N VAL A 175 -22.63 -4.98 6.12
CA VAL A 175 -21.26 -4.60 6.49
C VAL A 175 -20.32 -4.78 5.32
N LYS A 176 -19.32 -3.89 5.18
CA LYS A 176 -18.35 -3.96 4.09
C LYS A 176 -17.26 -4.99 4.32
N GLU A 177 -16.88 -5.17 5.57
CA GLU A 177 -15.83 -6.12 6.00
C GLU A 177 -16.18 -6.75 7.34
N VAL A 178 -15.66 -7.94 7.56
CA VAL A 178 -15.84 -8.77 8.75
C VAL A 178 -14.46 -9.29 9.20
N LYS A 179 -14.18 -9.23 10.48
CA LYS A 179 -12.87 -9.60 11.05
C LYS A 179 -12.89 -10.99 11.67
N THR A 180 -11.70 -11.50 11.95
CA THR A 180 -11.51 -12.76 12.69
C THR A 180 -12.34 -12.81 13.96
N GLY A 181 -13.05 -13.94 14.15
CA GLY A 181 -13.92 -14.21 15.30
C GLY A 181 -15.37 -13.73 15.14
N GLU A 182 -15.66 -12.88 14.16
CA GLU A 182 -17.02 -12.38 13.94
C GLU A 182 -17.85 -13.38 13.14
N GLU A 183 -19.15 -13.44 13.47
CA GLU A 183 -20.15 -14.27 12.81
C GLU A 183 -21.16 -13.37 12.07
N VAL A 184 -21.44 -13.71 10.82
CA VAL A 184 -22.32 -12.91 9.94
C VAL A 184 -23.09 -13.80 8.97
N ALA A 185 -24.18 -13.28 8.43
CA ALA A 185 -24.86 -13.89 7.30
C ALA A 185 -24.12 -13.51 6.00
N CYS A 186 -23.79 -14.52 5.20
CA CYS A 186 -23.14 -14.37 3.90
C CYS A 186 -24.10 -14.74 2.79
N SER A 187 -24.22 -13.86 1.79
CA SER A 187 -25.02 -14.08 0.59
C SER A 187 -24.13 -14.37 -0.60
N VAL A 188 -24.43 -15.44 -1.35
CA VAL A 188 -23.67 -15.86 -2.53
C VAL A 188 -24.62 -16.19 -3.68
N GLN A 189 -24.37 -15.57 -4.84
CA GLN A 189 -25.17 -15.83 -6.04
C GLN A 189 -24.72 -17.10 -6.76
N ASN A 190 -25.66 -17.74 -7.48
CA ASN A 190 -25.41 -18.93 -8.30
C ASN A 190 -24.84 -20.14 -7.52
N VAL A 191 -25.11 -20.20 -6.22
CA VAL A 191 -24.72 -21.28 -5.33
C VAL A 191 -25.98 -21.95 -4.75
N THR A 192 -25.95 -23.26 -4.59
CA THR A 192 -27.01 -24.03 -3.92
C THR A 192 -26.39 -24.78 -2.75
N ILE A 193 -26.95 -24.59 -1.56
CA ILE A 193 -26.55 -25.33 -0.34
C ILE A 193 -26.96 -26.80 -0.50
N GLY A 194 -26.10 -27.69 -0.02
CA GLY A 194 -26.23 -29.12 -0.24
C GLY A 194 -25.66 -29.63 -1.57
N ARG A 195 -25.20 -28.74 -2.47
CA ARG A 195 -24.60 -29.12 -3.77
C ARG A 195 -23.19 -28.57 -3.94
N GLN A 196 -23.00 -27.25 -3.81
CA GLN A 196 -21.68 -26.60 -3.93
C GLN A 196 -21.06 -26.27 -2.57
N VAL A 197 -21.89 -26.04 -1.56
CA VAL A 197 -21.48 -25.69 -0.19
C VAL A 197 -22.34 -26.47 0.80
N ASN A 198 -21.74 -26.91 1.88
CA ASN A 198 -22.39 -27.64 2.97
C ASN A 198 -22.05 -27.00 4.31
N GLU A 199 -22.87 -27.28 5.32
CA GLU A 199 -22.57 -26.91 6.70
C GLU A 199 -21.21 -27.48 7.13
N GLU A 200 -20.47 -26.71 7.92
CA GLU A 200 -19.13 -27.03 8.41
C GLU A 200 -18.03 -27.01 7.32
N ASP A 201 -18.38 -26.67 6.05
CA ASP A 201 -17.36 -26.42 5.02
C ASP A 201 -16.48 -25.22 5.39
N VAL A 202 -15.19 -25.35 5.09
CA VAL A 202 -14.20 -24.30 5.24
C VAL A 202 -13.85 -23.74 3.87
N PHE A 203 -13.82 -22.43 3.80
CA PHE A 203 -13.55 -21.66 2.58
C PHE A 203 -12.37 -20.73 2.77
N TYR A 204 -11.77 -20.37 1.65
CA TYR A 204 -10.64 -19.45 1.57
C TYR A 204 -10.94 -18.37 0.53
N THR A 205 -10.55 -17.15 0.80
CA THR A 205 -10.51 -16.11 -0.24
C THR A 205 -9.57 -16.54 -1.35
N LEU A 206 -9.86 -16.10 -2.57
CA LEU A 206 -9.12 -16.54 -3.76
C LEU A 206 -8.46 -15.32 -4.42
N PRO A 207 -7.24 -14.92 -4.00
CA PRO A 207 -6.46 -13.93 -4.71
C PRO A 207 -6.09 -14.44 -6.11
N SER A 208 -5.81 -13.55 -7.05
CA SER A 208 -5.26 -13.94 -8.35
C SER A 208 -3.84 -14.50 -8.20
N PRO A 209 -3.33 -15.28 -9.18
CA PRO A 209 -1.95 -15.79 -9.13
C PRO A 209 -0.89 -14.69 -8.96
N SER A 210 -1.10 -13.53 -9.60
CA SER A 210 -0.21 -12.38 -9.50
C SER A 210 -0.27 -11.71 -8.12
N GLU A 211 -1.46 -11.60 -7.52
CA GLU A 211 -1.62 -11.10 -6.15
C GLU A 211 -0.94 -12.03 -5.14
N ALA A 212 -1.17 -13.34 -5.25
CA ALA A 212 -0.54 -14.33 -4.37
C ALA A 212 0.99 -14.25 -4.43
N LYS A 213 1.57 -14.10 -5.65
CA LYS A 213 3.01 -13.88 -5.84
C LYS A 213 3.50 -12.62 -5.12
N GLN A 214 2.83 -11.49 -5.32
CA GLN A 214 3.22 -10.22 -4.71
C GLN A 214 3.08 -10.26 -3.19
N LEU A 215 2.00 -10.84 -2.67
CA LEU A 215 1.79 -11.01 -1.23
C LEU A 215 2.90 -11.85 -0.59
N LEU A 216 3.30 -12.97 -1.22
CA LEU A 216 4.38 -13.82 -0.70
C LEU A 216 5.76 -13.17 -0.78
N LYS A 217 6.08 -12.46 -1.89
CA LYS A 217 7.44 -11.96 -2.13
C LYS A 217 7.67 -10.55 -1.57
N LYS A 218 6.68 -9.67 -1.69
CA LYS A 218 6.86 -8.25 -1.37
C LYS A 218 6.13 -7.84 -0.09
N TYR A 219 4.94 -8.37 0.16
CA TYR A 219 4.05 -7.92 1.22
C TYR A 219 3.86 -8.92 2.36
N ALA A 220 4.67 -9.98 2.43
CA ALA A 220 4.58 -10.99 3.51
C ALA A 220 4.72 -10.37 4.91
N HIS A 221 5.52 -9.33 5.05
CA HIS A 221 5.72 -8.60 6.31
C HIS A 221 4.49 -7.80 6.79
N LYS A 222 3.49 -7.58 5.91
CA LYS A 222 2.23 -6.91 6.24
C LYS A 222 1.10 -7.87 6.64
N LEU A 223 1.30 -9.16 6.46
CA LEU A 223 0.38 -10.20 6.86
C LEU A 223 0.69 -10.67 8.28
N SER A 224 -0.35 -10.99 9.06
CA SER A 224 -0.17 -11.69 10.31
C SER A 224 0.37 -13.11 10.07
N SER A 225 0.90 -13.75 11.10
CA SER A 225 1.39 -15.14 11.00
C SER A 225 0.29 -16.10 10.53
N GLU A 226 -0.94 -15.92 10.98
CA GLU A 226 -2.09 -16.72 10.60
C GLU A 226 -2.53 -16.48 9.16
N GLU A 227 -2.54 -15.22 8.71
CA GLU A 227 -2.83 -14.85 7.31
C GLU A 227 -1.76 -15.40 6.36
N LEU A 228 -0.48 -15.32 6.73
CA LEU A 228 0.62 -15.86 5.92
C LEU A 228 0.52 -17.39 5.82
N GLN A 229 0.19 -18.09 6.92
CA GLN A 229 -0.07 -19.53 6.90
C GLN A 229 -1.25 -19.85 6.00
N THR A 230 -2.35 -19.10 6.11
CA THR A 230 -3.55 -19.28 5.27
C THR A 230 -3.23 -19.04 3.80
N LEU A 231 -2.43 -18.01 3.45
CA LEU A 231 -1.98 -17.77 2.08
C LEU A 231 -1.16 -18.95 1.53
N ASN A 232 -0.27 -19.53 2.34
CA ASN A 232 0.47 -20.72 1.95
C ASN A 232 -0.45 -21.94 1.74
N GLU A 233 -1.50 -22.11 2.55
CA GLU A 233 -2.53 -23.13 2.35
C GLU A 233 -3.24 -22.92 1.00
N ILE A 234 -3.69 -21.70 0.71
CA ILE A 234 -4.34 -21.33 -0.56
C ILE A 234 -3.43 -21.67 -1.74
N VAL A 235 -2.17 -21.25 -1.69
CA VAL A 235 -1.21 -21.50 -2.77
C VAL A 235 -1.01 -23.00 -2.99
N ARG A 236 -0.88 -23.79 -1.92
CA ARG A 236 -0.75 -25.25 -2.02
C ARG A 236 -1.97 -25.88 -2.69
N ILE A 237 -3.17 -25.52 -2.23
CA ILE A 237 -4.43 -26.01 -2.78
C ILE A 237 -4.57 -25.64 -4.27
N GLN A 238 -4.27 -24.39 -4.63
CA GLN A 238 -4.41 -23.91 -6.02
C GLN A 238 -3.36 -24.53 -6.95
N ARG A 239 -2.18 -24.90 -6.46
CA ARG A 239 -1.14 -25.57 -7.27
C ARG A 239 -1.49 -26.98 -7.69
N GLU A 240 -2.43 -27.62 -7.06
CA GLU A 240 -2.95 -28.93 -7.52
C GLU A 240 -3.61 -28.81 -8.90
N THR A 241 -4.22 -27.67 -9.22
CA THR A 241 -4.88 -27.41 -10.52
C THR A 241 -4.11 -26.44 -11.42
N ASN A 242 -3.31 -25.54 -10.82
CA ASN A 242 -2.47 -24.55 -11.54
C ASN A 242 -1.07 -24.54 -10.94
N PRO A 243 -0.11 -25.32 -11.44
CA PRO A 243 1.24 -25.46 -10.87
C PRO A 243 2.04 -24.15 -10.74
N VAL A 244 1.71 -23.13 -11.53
CA VAL A 244 2.40 -21.82 -11.52
C VAL A 244 1.73 -20.78 -10.61
N TYR A 245 0.71 -21.18 -9.84
CA TYR A 245 0.01 -20.26 -8.94
C TYR A 245 0.96 -19.73 -7.84
N GLY A 246 1.08 -18.39 -7.76
CA GLY A 246 1.91 -17.72 -6.76
C GLY A 246 3.45 -17.78 -7.01
N TYR A 247 3.89 -18.10 -8.25
CA TYR A 247 5.30 -18.08 -8.67
C TYR A 247 5.72 -16.76 -9.31
#